data_a952bda14f6a3493d276a3832f2e6e23
#
_entry.id   a952bda14f6a3493d276a3832f2e6e23
#
_cell.length_a   1.000
_cell.length_b   1.000
_cell.length_c   1.000
_cell.angle_alpha   90.00
_cell.angle_beta   90.00
_cell.angle_gamma   90.00
#
_symmetry.space_group_name_H-M   'P 1'
#
loop_
_entity.id
_entity.type
_entity.pdbx_description
1 polymer ?
#
loop_
_entity_poly.entity_id
_entity_poly.type
_entity_poly.pdbx_seq_one_letter_code
_entity_poly.pdbx_strand_id
1 'polypeptide(L)'
;MDYDIYRYVDDFFVFYNDEKVKGDILALYKVKLQEYNLFFNDSKTQNFSKPIITNITIAKEEIRKLVEYSMIFQFQSSENQSQIGLKYYTARDIITNYKAILSQTQTSYKDLQNYFLVIIFNKLKKMIKDIKKIQEKLLTLYSKRRQEKKEEILEEIKIKEKELKTIYFQIYKNFMGIIELSFFIYSVLPRVTYSIKICQILFRIIDFIKSQEKTKQKYSTKYSKDEMKYISFDFDKKHTIFKSIYDNISLVFQKNTSFEYTEVETLYLLTIISELGKNYQFSEELINKNFRVFDIEKNSNSNLNYFTILSLLFYIKRDNKFDNIRNHLRKIINKKFNTFAPNDAESVFLLIDILTCPYVGSSDDEVEKFRKKILEKIHFFDKNTPETDKDNTLKELSKYSSNWFYSWKNNDLGKELNTKRGHSVY
;
A
#
# COMPACT_ATOMS: atom_id res chain seq x y z
N MET A 1 -22.44 9.78 -40.69
CA MET A 1 -23.26 9.56 -39.47
C MET A 1 -23.25 10.86 -38.69
N ASP A 2 -24.42 11.31 -38.26
CA ASP A 2 -24.54 12.61 -37.59
C ASP A 2 -24.28 12.52 -36.10
N TYR A 3 -24.15 11.31 -35.58
CA TYR A 3 -23.82 11.05 -34.16
C TYR A 3 -23.23 9.66 -33.94
N ASP A 4 -22.51 9.51 -32.78
CA ASP A 4 -22.03 8.25 -32.24
C ASP A 4 -22.42 8.16 -30.75
N ILE A 5 -22.80 6.96 -30.30
CA ILE A 5 -23.16 6.71 -28.90
C ILE A 5 -22.30 5.57 -28.34
N TYR A 6 -21.64 5.84 -27.22
CA TYR A 6 -20.90 4.84 -26.45
C TYR A 6 -21.48 4.73 -25.06
N ARG A 7 -21.59 3.51 -24.57
CA ARG A 7 -22.06 3.23 -23.20
C ARG A 7 -20.92 2.69 -22.33
N TYR A 8 -20.78 3.24 -21.14
CA TYR A 8 -19.90 2.70 -20.12
C TYR A 8 -20.68 2.55 -18.81
N VAL A 9 -21.00 1.29 -18.46
CA VAL A 9 -21.85 0.92 -17.31
C VAL A 9 -23.20 1.66 -17.37
N ASP A 10 -23.39 2.71 -16.55
CA ASP A 10 -24.61 3.53 -16.48
C ASP A 10 -24.48 4.85 -17.24
N ASP A 11 -23.28 5.21 -17.68
CA ASP A 11 -23.00 6.46 -18.38
C ASP A 11 -23.09 6.29 -19.90
N PHE A 12 -23.66 7.28 -20.58
CA PHE A 12 -23.72 7.36 -22.04
C PHE A 12 -22.92 8.57 -22.53
N PHE A 13 -22.08 8.33 -23.51
CA PHE A 13 -21.31 9.34 -24.21
C PHE A 13 -21.90 9.51 -25.63
N VAL A 14 -22.47 10.69 -25.87
CA VAL A 14 -23.07 11.04 -27.16
C VAL A 14 -22.21 12.05 -27.86
N PHE A 15 -21.66 11.69 -29.00
CA PHE A 15 -20.91 12.58 -29.88
C PHE A 15 -21.81 13.01 -31.03
N TYR A 16 -21.97 14.30 -31.27
CA TYR A 16 -22.86 14.84 -32.29
C TYR A 16 -22.24 16.05 -32.95
N ASN A 17 -22.69 16.34 -34.18
CA ASN A 17 -22.23 17.50 -34.95
C ASN A 17 -23.25 18.65 -34.93
N ASP A 18 -24.54 18.37 -34.60
CA ASP A 18 -25.61 19.34 -34.58
C ASP A 18 -26.41 19.25 -33.27
N GLU A 19 -26.69 20.42 -32.66
CA GLU A 19 -27.49 20.53 -31.44
C GLU A 19 -28.94 19.98 -31.60
N LYS A 20 -29.50 20.02 -32.80
CA LYS A 20 -30.81 19.42 -33.08
C LYS A 20 -30.78 17.92 -32.89
N VAL A 21 -29.73 17.27 -33.41
CA VAL A 21 -29.53 15.82 -33.26
C VAL A 21 -29.41 15.42 -31.80
N LYS A 22 -28.71 16.21 -31.00
CA LYS A 22 -28.65 16.02 -29.55
C LYS A 22 -30.02 16.05 -28.88
N GLY A 23 -30.85 17.08 -29.26
CA GLY A 23 -32.20 17.25 -28.73
C GLY A 23 -33.07 16.03 -29.03
N ASP A 24 -33.02 15.55 -30.24
CA ASP A 24 -33.79 14.37 -30.71
C ASP A 24 -33.34 13.09 -29.95
N ILE A 25 -32.03 12.89 -29.80
CA ILE A 25 -31.49 11.75 -29.04
C ILE A 25 -31.94 11.79 -27.56
N LEU A 26 -31.84 12.94 -26.90
CA LEU A 26 -32.25 13.08 -25.50
C LEU A 26 -33.75 12.85 -25.32
N ALA A 27 -34.59 13.37 -26.23
CA ALA A 27 -36.02 13.14 -26.22
C ALA A 27 -36.35 11.65 -26.35
N LEU A 28 -35.74 10.97 -27.33
CA LEU A 28 -35.92 9.53 -27.53
C LEU A 28 -35.47 8.72 -26.30
N TYR A 29 -34.34 9.10 -25.71
CA TYR A 29 -33.84 8.47 -24.48
C TYR A 29 -34.83 8.60 -23.32
N LYS A 30 -35.35 9.79 -23.08
CA LYS A 30 -36.36 10.02 -22.03
C LYS A 30 -37.58 9.14 -22.21
N VAL A 31 -38.11 9.03 -23.43
CA VAL A 31 -39.25 8.16 -23.73
C VAL A 31 -38.91 6.70 -23.48
N LYS A 32 -37.76 6.24 -23.93
CA LYS A 32 -37.33 4.82 -23.75
C LYS A 32 -37.07 4.46 -22.31
N LEU A 33 -36.51 5.35 -21.51
CA LEU A 33 -36.30 5.11 -20.09
C LEU A 33 -37.63 5.04 -19.32
N GLN A 34 -38.62 5.86 -19.68
CA GLN A 34 -39.96 5.80 -19.06
C GLN A 34 -40.66 4.47 -19.29
N GLU A 35 -40.43 3.79 -20.43
CA GLU A 35 -40.98 2.44 -20.68
C GLU A 35 -40.55 1.42 -19.63
N TYR A 36 -39.37 1.67 -18.97
CA TYR A 36 -38.80 0.82 -17.90
C TYR A 36 -38.96 1.44 -16.51
N ASN A 37 -39.78 2.46 -16.32
CA ASN A 37 -39.90 3.23 -15.07
C ASN A 37 -38.55 3.82 -14.59
N LEU A 38 -37.67 4.16 -15.52
CA LEU A 38 -36.40 4.84 -15.25
C LEU A 38 -36.52 6.31 -15.65
N PHE A 39 -35.82 7.18 -14.93
CA PHE A 39 -35.84 8.62 -15.18
C PHE A 39 -34.45 9.12 -15.50
N PHE A 40 -34.39 9.99 -16.47
CA PHE A 40 -33.17 10.65 -16.88
C PHE A 40 -32.79 11.72 -15.85
N ASN A 41 -31.53 11.73 -15.43
CA ASN A 41 -31.05 12.70 -14.45
C ASN A 41 -30.40 13.90 -15.17
N ASP A 42 -31.19 14.92 -15.43
CA ASP A 42 -30.72 16.14 -16.12
C ASP A 42 -29.57 16.84 -15.36
N SER A 43 -29.53 16.76 -14.03
CA SER A 43 -28.49 17.42 -13.23
C SER A 43 -27.11 16.82 -13.36
N LYS A 44 -27.01 15.57 -13.87
CA LYS A 44 -25.75 14.88 -14.14
C LYS A 44 -25.30 15.03 -15.59
N THR A 45 -26.13 15.57 -16.47
CA THR A 45 -25.79 15.75 -17.87
C THR A 45 -24.75 16.87 -18.04
N GLN A 46 -23.65 16.54 -18.70
CA GLN A 46 -22.57 17.50 -18.97
C GLN A 46 -22.37 17.63 -20.47
N ASN A 47 -22.21 18.85 -20.96
CA ASN A 47 -21.92 19.15 -22.35
C ASN A 47 -20.49 19.66 -22.49
N PHE A 48 -19.77 19.10 -23.45
CA PHE A 48 -18.38 19.47 -23.74
C PHE A 48 -18.26 19.90 -25.21
N SER A 49 -17.66 21.06 -25.46
CA SER A 49 -17.27 21.48 -26.81
C SER A 49 -15.87 21.00 -27.15
N LYS A 50 -15.58 20.81 -28.44
CA LYS A 50 -14.23 20.50 -28.92
C LYS A 50 -13.33 21.77 -28.87
N PRO A 51 -12.06 21.65 -28.47
CA PRO A 51 -11.38 20.47 -27.96
C PRO A 51 -11.86 20.10 -26.55
N ILE A 52 -12.08 18.79 -26.28
CA ILE A 52 -12.56 18.32 -24.97
C ILE A 52 -11.40 18.35 -23.96
N ILE A 53 -11.31 19.46 -23.25
CA ILE A 53 -10.35 19.65 -22.15
C ILE A 53 -11.14 19.90 -20.87
N THR A 54 -11.14 18.92 -19.97
CA THR A 54 -11.84 19.05 -18.69
C THR A 54 -10.93 19.70 -17.64
N ASN A 55 -11.52 20.29 -16.60
CA ASN A 55 -10.79 20.80 -15.45
C ASN A 55 -9.88 19.73 -14.82
N ILE A 56 -10.33 18.48 -14.79
CA ILE A 56 -9.53 17.33 -14.33
C ILE A 56 -8.29 17.12 -15.22
N THR A 57 -8.43 17.26 -16.54
CA THR A 57 -7.30 17.14 -17.48
C THR A 57 -6.25 18.22 -17.23
N ILE A 58 -6.69 19.48 -17.06
CA ILE A 58 -5.81 20.59 -16.73
C ILE A 58 -5.11 20.34 -15.40
N ALA A 59 -5.88 19.96 -14.38
CA ALA A 59 -5.33 19.69 -13.04
C ALA A 59 -4.30 18.56 -13.05
N LYS A 60 -4.55 17.48 -13.79
CA LYS A 60 -3.60 16.37 -13.95
C LYS A 60 -2.30 16.85 -14.59
N GLU A 61 -2.37 17.68 -15.61
CA GLU A 61 -1.17 18.22 -16.28
C GLU A 61 -0.38 19.14 -15.37
N GLU A 62 -1.04 20.01 -14.60
CA GLU A 62 -0.37 20.90 -13.63
C GLU A 62 0.27 20.10 -12.49
N ILE A 63 -0.38 19.04 -11.98
CA ILE A 63 0.21 18.14 -10.99
C ILE A 63 1.43 17.42 -11.59
N ARG A 64 1.36 16.98 -12.83
CA ARG A 64 2.51 16.33 -13.51
C ARG A 64 3.70 17.28 -13.56
N LYS A 65 3.47 18.52 -14.01
CA LYS A 65 4.51 19.56 -14.04
C LYS A 65 5.08 19.83 -12.64
N LEU A 66 4.21 20.01 -11.64
CA LEU A 66 4.63 20.25 -10.26
C LEU A 66 5.59 19.17 -9.77
N VAL A 67 5.27 17.90 -9.98
CA VAL A 67 6.11 16.77 -9.55
C VAL A 67 7.37 16.63 -10.41
N GLU A 68 7.31 16.94 -11.71
CA GLU A 68 8.49 16.90 -12.59
C GLU A 68 9.52 17.96 -12.25
N TYR A 69 9.07 19.16 -11.93
CA TYR A 69 9.95 20.30 -11.59
C TYR A 69 10.35 20.35 -10.11
N SER A 70 9.81 19.47 -9.27
CA SER A 70 10.15 19.42 -7.87
C SER A 70 11.54 18.80 -7.65
N MET A 71 12.46 19.52 -7.00
CA MET A 71 13.81 19.01 -6.71
C MET A 71 13.83 17.77 -5.81
N ILE A 72 12.76 17.55 -5.05
CA ILE A 72 12.63 16.37 -4.19
C ILE A 72 12.64 15.05 -4.99
N PHE A 73 12.30 15.09 -6.30
CA PHE A 73 12.19 13.93 -7.17
C PHE A 73 13.26 13.89 -8.29
N GLN A 74 14.18 14.82 -8.30
CA GLN A 74 15.19 14.90 -9.37
C GLN A 74 16.56 14.45 -8.87
N PHE A 75 17.19 13.56 -9.64
CA PHE A 75 18.61 13.33 -9.61
C PHE A 75 19.20 13.95 -10.89
N GLN A 76 19.98 15.01 -10.73
CA GLN A 76 20.69 15.58 -11.86
C GLN A 76 21.86 14.64 -12.19
N SER A 77 21.85 14.03 -13.36
CA SER A 77 23.05 13.47 -13.96
C SER A 77 23.97 14.63 -14.36
N SER A 78 25.25 14.49 -14.08
CA SER A 78 26.28 15.54 -14.21
C SER A 78 26.56 16.00 -15.65
N GLU A 79 25.90 15.46 -16.65
CA GLU A 79 26.16 15.79 -18.06
C GLU A 79 25.46 17.05 -18.58
N ASN A 80 24.48 17.60 -17.85
CA ASN A 80 23.80 18.84 -18.22
C ASN A 80 23.67 19.79 -17.02
N GLN A 81 24.81 20.28 -16.53
CA GLN A 81 24.85 21.44 -15.63
C GLN A 81 24.69 22.75 -16.39
N SER A 82 23.63 22.92 -17.15
CA SER A 82 23.09 24.26 -17.31
C SER A 82 22.32 24.53 -16.01
N GLN A 83 22.90 25.34 -15.14
CA GLN A 83 22.28 25.85 -13.92
C GLN A 83 21.09 26.73 -14.28
N ILE A 84 20.01 26.13 -14.69
CA ILE A 84 18.71 26.75 -14.53
C ILE A 84 18.47 26.64 -13.02
N GLY A 85 18.38 27.77 -12.32
CA GLY A 85 18.13 27.84 -10.88
C GLY A 85 16.80 27.21 -10.52
N LEU A 86 16.75 25.87 -10.47
CA LEU A 86 15.58 25.11 -10.08
C LEU A 86 15.32 25.41 -8.61
N LYS A 87 14.20 26.04 -8.34
CA LYS A 87 13.74 26.34 -6.99
C LYS A 87 13.55 25.00 -6.24
N TYR A 88 14.21 24.87 -5.09
CA TYR A 88 14.01 23.71 -4.22
C TYR A 88 12.62 23.74 -3.60
N TYR A 89 11.80 22.72 -3.85
CA TYR A 89 10.49 22.55 -3.26
C TYR A 89 10.56 21.59 -2.08
N THR A 90 10.12 22.04 -0.91
CA THR A 90 9.87 21.16 0.24
C THR A 90 8.55 20.42 0.04
N ALA A 91 8.29 19.36 0.85
CA ALA A 91 6.99 18.70 0.84
C ALA A 91 5.84 19.68 1.11
N ARG A 92 6.05 20.65 2.01
CA ARG A 92 5.07 21.71 2.32
C ARG A 92 4.78 22.58 1.09
N ASP A 93 5.81 22.99 0.32
CA ASP A 93 5.61 23.77 -0.89
C ASP A 93 4.80 23.00 -1.93
N ILE A 94 5.08 21.70 -2.09
CA ILE A 94 4.34 20.82 -3.01
C ILE A 94 2.88 20.70 -2.56
N ILE A 95 2.63 20.55 -1.27
CA ILE A 95 1.26 20.51 -0.70
C ILE A 95 0.52 21.83 -0.99
N THR A 96 1.19 22.96 -0.78
CA THR A 96 0.60 24.28 -1.02
C THR A 96 0.26 24.46 -2.50
N ASN A 97 1.18 24.12 -3.40
CA ASN A 97 0.93 24.19 -4.83
C ASN A 97 -0.16 23.21 -5.28
N TYR A 98 -0.20 22.01 -4.71
CA TYR A 98 -1.27 21.06 -5.00
C TYR A 98 -2.66 21.61 -4.61
N LYS A 99 -2.77 22.23 -3.43
CA LYS A 99 -4.00 22.91 -2.99
C LYS A 99 -4.39 24.05 -3.93
N ALA A 100 -3.40 24.85 -4.39
CA ALA A 100 -3.64 25.92 -5.33
C ALA A 100 -4.17 25.39 -6.68
N ILE A 101 -3.60 24.31 -7.20
CA ILE A 101 -4.06 23.64 -8.43
C ILE A 101 -5.53 23.23 -8.29
N LEU A 102 -5.89 22.55 -7.17
CA LEU A 102 -7.27 22.13 -6.92
C LEU A 102 -8.24 23.34 -6.94
N SER A 103 -7.86 24.42 -6.25
CA SER A 103 -8.67 25.62 -6.20
C SER A 103 -8.82 26.29 -7.56
N GLN A 104 -7.74 26.46 -8.32
CA GLN A 104 -7.73 27.11 -9.63
C GLN A 104 -8.52 26.32 -10.67
N THR A 105 -8.44 25.00 -10.63
CA THR A 105 -9.12 24.12 -11.58
C THR A 105 -10.52 23.71 -11.12
N GLN A 106 -10.97 24.18 -9.97
CA GLN A 106 -12.27 23.82 -9.37
C GLN A 106 -12.48 22.30 -9.28
N THR A 107 -11.38 21.57 -9.04
CA THR A 107 -11.39 20.11 -8.85
C THR A 107 -11.30 19.75 -7.37
N SER A 108 -11.70 18.53 -7.03
CA SER A 108 -11.68 18.04 -5.66
C SER A 108 -10.51 17.11 -5.40
N TYR A 109 -10.19 16.88 -4.11
CA TYR A 109 -9.24 15.85 -3.71
C TYR A 109 -9.65 14.47 -4.23
N LYS A 110 -10.96 14.15 -4.20
CA LYS A 110 -11.51 12.88 -4.67
C LYS A 110 -11.10 12.56 -6.12
N ASP A 111 -11.03 13.57 -6.98
CA ASP A 111 -10.78 13.43 -8.40
C ASP A 111 -9.28 13.18 -8.71
N LEU A 112 -8.38 13.74 -7.89
CA LEU A 112 -6.96 13.82 -8.22
C LEU A 112 -6.03 13.09 -7.25
N GLN A 113 -6.51 12.69 -6.09
CA GLN A 113 -5.71 12.08 -5.04
C GLN A 113 -5.01 10.79 -5.50
N ASN A 114 -5.73 9.90 -6.17
CA ASN A 114 -5.14 8.67 -6.71
C ASN A 114 -4.09 8.97 -7.78
N TYR A 115 -4.38 9.89 -8.67
CA TYR A 115 -3.44 10.31 -9.72
C TYR A 115 -2.13 10.84 -9.12
N PHE A 116 -2.23 11.70 -8.10
CA PHE A 116 -1.04 12.25 -7.43
C PHE A 116 -0.20 11.16 -6.76
N LEU A 117 -0.84 10.24 -6.01
CA LEU A 117 -0.13 9.11 -5.39
C LEU A 117 0.55 8.20 -6.43
N VAL A 118 -0.09 7.97 -7.58
CA VAL A 118 0.50 7.18 -8.67
C VAL A 118 1.73 7.85 -9.25
N ILE A 119 1.71 9.17 -9.47
CA ILE A 119 2.87 9.91 -9.97
C ILE A 119 4.03 9.85 -8.96
N ILE A 120 3.76 10.07 -7.68
CA ILE A 120 4.76 9.96 -6.61
C ILE A 120 5.38 8.55 -6.61
N PHE A 121 4.54 7.52 -6.68
CA PHE A 121 5.01 6.12 -6.71
C PHE A 121 5.89 5.83 -7.93
N ASN A 122 5.50 6.30 -9.11
CA ASN A 122 6.27 6.11 -10.33
C ASN A 122 7.62 6.84 -10.29
N LYS A 123 7.65 8.06 -9.74
CA LYS A 123 8.90 8.80 -9.52
C LYS A 123 9.81 8.08 -8.53
N LEU A 124 9.27 7.59 -7.41
CA LEU A 124 10.02 6.78 -6.44
C LEU A 124 10.62 5.53 -7.08
N LYS A 125 9.81 4.81 -7.88
CA LYS A 125 10.30 3.61 -8.60
C LYS A 125 11.44 3.94 -9.55
N LYS A 126 11.31 5.02 -10.33
CA LYS A 126 12.36 5.47 -11.26
C LYS A 126 13.63 5.82 -10.50
N MET A 127 13.51 6.62 -9.44
CA MET A 127 14.61 7.02 -8.57
C MET A 127 15.39 5.82 -8.02
N ILE A 128 14.70 4.84 -7.44
CA ILE A 128 15.33 3.63 -6.91
C ILE A 128 16.00 2.81 -8.02
N LYS A 129 15.37 2.70 -9.19
CA LYS A 129 15.94 1.98 -10.34
C LYS A 129 17.23 2.63 -10.83
N ASP A 130 17.25 3.96 -10.93
CA ASP A 130 18.41 4.71 -11.42
C ASP A 130 19.59 4.58 -10.43
N ILE A 131 19.34 4.65 -9.12
CA ILE A 131 20.36 4.41 -8.11
C ILE A 131 20.96 3.01 -8.25
N LYS A 132 20.12 1.98 -8.35
CA LYS A 132 20.60 0.60 -8.50
C LYS A 132 21.47 0.43 -9.75
N LYS A 133 21.08 1.03 -10.87
CA LYS A 133 21.90 1.00 -12.12
C LYS A 133 23.28 1.62 -11.93
N ILE A 134 23.36 2.78 -11.24
CA ILE A 134 24.64 3.46 -10.99
C ILE A 134 25.51 2.59 -10.06
N GLN A 135 24.91 2.01 -9.02
CA GLN A 135 25.61 1.09 -8.11
C GLN A 135 26.15 -0.15 -8.83
N GLU A 136 25.34 -0.77 -9.69
CA GLU A 136 25.75 -1.93 -10.51
C GLU A 136 26.90 -1.57 -11.46
N LYS A 137 26.81 -0.39 -12.11
CA LYS A 137 27.89 0.11 -12.96
C LYS A 137 29.18 0.32 -12.17
N LEU A 138 29.09 0.92 -10.98
CA LEU A 138 30.24 1.14 -10.13
C LEU A 138 30.88 -0.17 -9.66
N LEU A 139 30.09 -1.18 -9.30
CA LEU A 139 30.58 -2.53 -8.95
C LEU A 139 31.35 -3.16 -10.11
N THR A 140 30.86 -2.99 -11.34
CA THR A 140 31.54 -3.46 -12.55
C THR A 140 32.88 -2.74 -12.77
N LEU A 141 32.92 -1.43 -12.58
CA LEU A 141 34.13 -0.62 -12.70
C LEU A 141 35.19 -1.00 -11.64
N TYR A 142 34.79 -1.21 -10.39
CA TYR A 142 35.69 -1.68 -9.34
C TYR A 142 36.26 -3.06 -9.64
N SER A 143 35.48 -3.96 -10.25
CA SER A 143 36.00 -5.27 -10.65
C SER A 143 37.02 -5.17 -11.81
N LYS A 144 36.74 -4.31 -12.80
CA LYS A 144 37.68 -4.04 -13.91
C LYS A 144 38.99 -3.39 -13.42
N ARG A 145 38.91 -2.42 -12.51
CA ARG A 145 40.12 -1.77 -11.94
C ARG A 145 41.08 -2.77 -11.29
N ARG A 146 40.57 -3.85 -10.72
CA ARG A 146 41.41 -4.92 -10.12
C ARG A 146 42.13 -5.75 -11.17
N GLN A 147 41.60 -5.85 -12.39
CA GLN A 147 42.19 -6.59 -13.49
C GLN A 147 43.08 -5.70 -14.37
N GLU A 148 42.68 -4.48 -14.61
CA GLU A 148 43.32 -3.51 -15.48
C GLU A 148 43.51 -2.17 -14.77
N LYS A 149 44.75 -1.70 -14.63
CA LYS A 149 45.07 -0.39 -14.05
C LYS A 149 45.07 0.70 -15.14
N LYS A 150 43.95 0.94 -15.80
CA LYS A 150 43.79 2.02 -16.79
C LYS A 150 43.32 3.32 -16.16
N GLU A 151 43.88 4.43 -16.55
CA GLU A 151 43.56 5.77 -16.03
C GLU A 151 42.14 6.17 -16.33
N GLU A 152 41.60 5.82 -17.49
CA GLU A 152 40.22 6.04 -17.91
C GLU A 152 39.21 5.38 -16.94
N ILE A 153 39.50 4.16 -16.44
CA ILE A 153 38.64 3.46 -15.48
C ILE A 153 38.62 4.20 -14.15
N LEU A 154 39.75 4.75 -13.73
CA LEU A 154 39.84 5.54 -12.48
C LEU A 154 39.04 6.83 -12.56
N GLU A 155 39.06 7.51 -13.70
CA GLU A 155 38.24 8.72 -13.90
C GLU A 155 36.75 8.41 -13.89
N GLU A 156 36.34 7.35 -14.60
CA GLU A 156 34.94 6.92 -14.61
C GLU A 156 34.43 6.54 -13.19
N ILE A 157 35.27 5.86 -12.41
CA ILE A 157 34.97 5.55 -11.00
C ILE A 157 34.73 6.85 -10.20
N LYS A 158 35.65 7.82 -10.29
CA LYS A 158 35.54 9.10 -9.57
C LYS A 158 34.24 9.84 -9.92
N ILE A 159 33.88 9.85 -11.20
CA ILE A 159 32.62 10.46 -11.66
C ILE A 159 31.42 9.77 -11.02
N LYS A 160 31.35 8.44 -11.04
CA LYS A 160 30.23 7.69 -10.47
C LYS A 160 30.17 7.74 -8.95
N GLU A 161 31.30 7.77 -8.27
CA GLU A 161 31.37 8.01 -6.82
C GLU A 161 30.81 9.40 -6.44
N LYS A 162 31.21 10.44 -7.19
CA LYS A 162 30.68 11.80 -6.99
C LYS A 162 29.18 11.88 -7.24
N GLU A 163 28.72 11.22 -8.30
CA GLU A 163 27.28 11.13 -8.62
C GLU A 163 26.50 10.48 -7.48
N LEU A 164 26.93 9.31 -7.01
CA LEU A 164 26.29 8.60 -5.89
C LEU A 164 26.34 9.38 -4.59
N LYS A 165 27.43 10.06 -4.29
CA LYS A 165 27.53 10.92 -3.09
C LYS A 165 26.47 12.02 -3.09
N THR A 166 26.26 12.66 -4.23
CA THR A 166 25.25 13.70 -4.40
C THR A 166 23.85 13.12 -4.24
N ILE A 167 23.57 11.98 -4.85
CA ILE A 167 22.30 11.27 -4.77
C ILE A 167 22.02 10.87 -3.31
N TYR A 168 22.98 10.29 -2.61
CA TYR A 168 22.82 9.84 -1.23
C TYR A 168 22.55 10.99 -0.25
N PHE A 169 23.10 12.15 -0.50
CA PHE A 169 22.77 13.35 0.28
C PHE A 169 21.31 13.76 0.11
N GLN A 170 20.77 13.62 -1.09
CA GLN A 170 19.39 14.01 -1.41
C GLN A 170 18.35 12.94 -1.07
N ILE A 171 18.72 11.65 -1.11
CA ILE A 171 17.77 10.53 -0.98
C ILE A 171 17.00 10.56 0.35
N TYR A 172 17.68 10.95 1.43
CA TYR A 172 17.05 11.08 2.72
C TYR A 172 15.93 12.12 2.72
N LYS A 173 16.23 13.30 2.16
CA LYS A 173 15.23 14.39 2.04
C LYS A 173 14.09 13.97 1.13
N ASN A 174 14.39 13.27 0.03
CA ASN A 174 13.39 12.74 -0.89
C ASN A 174 12.47 11.73 -0.21
N PHE A 175 13.01 10.78 0.56
CA PHE A 175 12.18 9.81 1.27
C PHE A 175 11.29 10.47 2.33
N MET A 176 11.85 11.38 3.14
CA MET A 176 11.06 12.12 4.13
C MET A 176 9.94 12.93 3.48
N GLY A 177 10.24 13.64 2.39
CA GLY A 177 9.24 14.41 1.66
C GLY A 177 8.15 13.55 1.01
N ILE A 178 8.52 12.38 0.45
CA ILE A 178 7.55 11.42 -0.11
C ILE A 178 6.63 10.86 0.98
N ILE A 179 7.18 10.53 2.16
CA ILE A 179 6.40 10.05 3.30
C ILE A 179 5.40 11.14 3.73
N GLU A 180 5.87 12.37 3.94
CA GLU A 180 5.04 13.51 4.35
C GLU A 180 3.91 13.79 3.35
N LEU A 181 4.22 13.85 2.05
CA LEU A 181 3.24 14.03 0.98
C LEU A 181 2.21 12.91 0.95
N SER A 182 2.66 11.66 1.07
CA SER A 182 1.79 10.49 1.00
C SER A 182 0.78 10.48 2.15
N PHE A 183 1.22 10.75 3.37
CA PHE A 183 0.33 10.81 4.53
C PHE A 183 -0.56 12.04 4.53
N PHE A 184 -0.08 13.20 4.04
CA PHE A 184 -0.95 14.35 3.85
C PHE A 184 -2.12 14.02 2.93
N ILE A 185 -1.83 13.45 1.75
CA ILE A 185 -2.86 13.09 0.78
C ILE A 185 -3.84 12.08 1.38
N TYR A 186 -3.34 11.05 2.07
CA TYR A 186 -4.15 10.04 2.71
C TYR A 186 -5.07 10.60 3.80
N SER A 187 -4.56 11.53 4.61
CA SER A 187 -5.30 12.10 5.74
C SER A 187 -6.52 12.91 5.33
N VAL A 188 -6.55 13.41 4.09
CA VAL A 188 -7.67 14.21 3.58
C VAL A 188 -8.90 13.34 3.28
N LEU A 189 -8.68 12.16 2.68
CA LEU A 189 -9.77 11.24 2.33
C LEU A 189 -9.22 9.80 2.29
N PRO A 190 -9.21 9.07 3.41
CA PRO A 190 -8.77 7.69 3.44
C PRO A 190 -9.73 6.80 2.64
N ARG A 191 -9.19 5.97 1.75
CA ARG A 191 -9.89 4.95 0.98
C ARG A 191 -8.98 3.74 0.76
N VAL A 192 -9.57 2.55 0.58
CA VAL A 192 -8.83 1.30 0.35
C VAL A 192 -7.80 1.44 -0.77
N THR A 193 -8.17 2.02 -1.91
CA THR A 193 -7.27 2.21 -3.05
C THR A 193 -6.06 3.09 -2.70
N TYR A 194 -6.26 4.12 -1.88
CA TYR A 194 -5.19 5.01 -1.44
C TYR A 194 -4.31 4.34 -0.38
N SER A 195 -4.91 3.57 0.54
CA SER A 195 -4.16 2.76 1.51
C SER A 195 -3.22 1.78 0.83
N ILE A 196 -3.70 1.07 -0.19
CA ILE A 196 -2.86 0.18 -1.00
C ILE A 196 -1.71 0.95 -1.65
N LYS A 197 -2.00 2.12 -2.24
CA LYS A 197 -0.97 2.92 -2.91
C LYS A 197 0.08 3.45 -1.94
N ILE A 198 -0.33 3.90 -0.75
CA ILE A 198 0.60 4.31 0.31
C ILE A 198 1.43 3.13 0.79
N CYS A 199 0.81 1.97 1.02
CA CYS A 199 1.55 0.76 1.38
C CYS A 199 2.59 0.41 0.31
N GLN A 200 2.26 0.55 -0.98
CA GLN A 200 3.22 0.37 -2.07
C GLN A 200 4.41 1.35 -1.99
N ILE A 201 4.13 2.63 -1.72
CA ILE A 201 5.17 3.67 -1.57
C ILE A 201 6.08 3.36 -0.37
N LEU A 202 5.48 3.16 0.80
CA LEU A 202 6.23 2.91 2.04
C LEU A 202 7.02 1.62 1.97
N PHE A 203 6.42 0.54 1.45
CA PHE A 203 7.13 -0.73 1.25
C PHE A 203 8.34 -0.58 0.33
N ARG A 204 8.24 0.20 -0.76
CA ARG A 204 9.38 0.45 -1.65
C ARG A 204 10.53 1.17 -0.97
N ILE A 205 10.24 2.12 -0.08
CA ILE A 205 11.27 2.79 0.72
C ILE A 205 11.93 1.79 1.68
N ILE A 206 11.13 1.01 2.42
CA ILE A 206 11.61 0.02 3.38
C ILE A 206 12.45 -1.07 2.69
N ASP A 207 11.94 -1.63 1.58
CA ASP A 207 12.64 -2.65 0.79
C ASP A 207 13.97 -2.13 0.24
N PHE A 208 13.99 -0.90 -0.27
CA PHE A 208 15.25 -0.29 -0.72
C PHE A 208 16.25 -0.20 0.43
N ILE A 209 15.86 0.30 1.60
CA ILE A 209 16.73 0.39 2.78
C ILE A 209 17.25 -0.98 3.20
N LYS A 210 16.37 -1.98 3.31
CA LYS A 210 16.76 -3.37 3.64
C LYS A 210 17.69 -3.98 2.57
N SER A 211 17.46 -3.68 1.29
CA SER A 211 18.30 -4.17 0.20
C SER A 211 19.72 -3.60 0.25
N GLN A 212 19.87 -2.34 0.67
CA GLN A 212 21.19 -1.72 0.86
C GLN A 212 21.97 -2.38 2.01
N GLU A 213 21.31 -2.72 3.11
CA GLU A 213 21.94 -3.45 4.22
C GLU A 213 22.42 -4.84 3.79
N LYS A 214 21.59 -5.58 3.04
CA LYS A 214 22.01 -6.87 2.47
C LYS A 214 23.20 -6.72 1.53
N THR A 215 23.22 -5.66 0.71
CA THR A 215 24.34 -5.33 -0.17
C THR A 215 25.61 -5.04 0.63
N LYS A 216 25.51 -4.27 1.70
CA LYS A 216 26.61 -3.99 2.63
C LYS A 216 27.19 -5.28 3.20
N GLN A 217 26.35 -6.16 3.73
CA GLN A 217 26.77 -7.46 4.26
C GLN A 217 27.46 -8.33 3.21
N LYS A 218 26.87 -8.43 2.01
CA LYS A 218 27.39 -9.26 0.91
C LYS A 218 28.78 -8.84 0.43
N TYR A 219 29.08 -7.55 0.43
CA TYR A 219 30.28 -7.00 -0.19
C TYR A 219 31.30 -6.48 0.81
N SER A 220 31.02 -6.48 2.11
CA SER A 220 31.91 -5.95 3.16
C SER A 220 33.30 -6.59 3.21
N THR A 221 33.41 -7.85 2.82
CA THR A 221 34.72 -8.57 2.78
C THR A 221 35.46 -8.37 1.46
N LYS A 222 34.75 -7.96 0.40
CA LYS A 222 35.30 -7.86 -0.95
C LYS A 222 35.84 -6.47 -1.29
N TYR A 223 35.28 -5.42 -0.70
CA TYR A 223 35.58 -4.03 -0.99
C TYR A 223 36.05 -3.27 0.23
N SER A 224 36.87 -2.23 0.03
CA SER A 224 37.36 -1.37 1.11
C SER A 224 36.21 -0.59 1.76
N LYS A 225 36.45 -0.08 2.99
CA LYS A 225 35.45 0.78 3.68
C LYS A 225 35.08 2.01 2.84
N ASP A 226 36.02 2.58 2.10
CA ASP A 226 35.80 3.75 1.26
C ASP A 226 34.96 3.41 0.02
N GLU A 227 35.23 2.30 -0.67
CA GLU A 227 34.40 1.80 -1.77
C GLU A 227 32.99 1.45 -1.29
N MET A 228 32.87 0.87 -0.09
CA MET A 228 31.56 0.50 0.47
C MET A 228 30.62 1.69 0.70
N LYS A 229 31.15 2.90 0.95
CA LYS A 229 30.33 4.13 1.07
C LYS A 229 29.53 4.46 -0.20
N TYR A 230 29.99 3.96 -1.36
CA TYR A 230 29.32 4.18 -2.65
C TYR A 230 28.53 2.95 -3.11
N ILE A 231 28.99 1.75 -2.77
CA ILE A 231 28.32 0.50 -3.14
C ILE A 231 26.98 0.33 -2.40
N SER A 232 26.94 0.75 -1.14
CA SER A 232 25.74 0.70 -0.34
C SER A 232 25.55 2.02 0.41
N PHE A 233 24.33 2.52 0.38
CA PHE A 233 23.98 3.69 1.16
C PHE A 233 24.08 3.37 2.65
N ASP A 234 24.87 4.15 3.41
CA ASP A 234 24.96 4.00 4.85
C ASP A 234 23.81 4.76 5.54
N PHE A 235 23.00 4.02 6.25
CA PHE A 235 21.78 4.53 6.84
C PHE A 235 21.96 4.92 8.31
N ASP A 236 22.80 5.88 8.62
CA ASP A 236 22.77 6.55 9.91
C ASP A 236 21.38 7.13 10.21
N LYS A 237 20.62 7.41 9.14
CA LYS A 237 19.27 7.99 9.18
C LYS A 237 18.13 6.96 8.98
N LYS A 238 18.43 5.67 8.93
CA LYS A 238 17.41 4.61 8.84
C LYS A 238 16.38 4.74 9.95
N HIS A 239 16.84 4.89 11.17
CA HIS A 239 15.96 5.05 12.31
C HIS A 239 15.03 6.25 12.18
N THR A 240 15.51 7.37 11.64
CA THR A 240 14.67 8.56 11.41
C THR A 240 13.58 8.31 10.39
N ILE A 241 13.90 7.61 9.28
CA ILE A 241 12.93 7.26 8.24
C ILE A 241 11.90 6.27 8.80
N PHE A 242 12.35 5.20 9.45
CA PHE A 242 11.47 4.18 10.02
C PHE A 242 10.59 4.75 11.13
N LYS A 243 11.17 5.60 11.99
CA LYS A 243 10.41 6.34 13.01
C LYS A 243 9.36 7.25 12.38
N SER A 244 9.69 7.98 11.33
CA SER A 244 8.72 8.83 10.64
C SER A 244 7.54 8.02 10.06
N ILE A 245 7.81 6.86 9.46
CA ILE A 245 6.75 5.96 9.00
C ILE A 245 5.91 5.48 10.18
N TYR A 246 6.54 5.01 11.24
CA TYR A 246 5.88 4.53 12.44
C TYR A 246 4.99 5.61 13.08
N ASP A 247 5.53 6.82 13.29
CA ASP A 247 4.82 7.93 13.93
C ASP A 247 3.58 8.35 13.11
N ASN A 248 3.72 8.45 11.79
CA ASN A 248 2.59 8.79 10.92
C ASN A 248 1.51 7.70 10.92
N ILE A 249 1.88 6.42 10.87
CA ILE A 249 0.91 5.33 10.96
C ILE A 249 0.25 5.32 12.34
N SER A 250 1.01 5.52 13.41
CA SER A 250 0.48 5.60 14.78
C SER A 250 -0.54 6.73 14.92
N LEU A 251 -0.28 7.90 14.31
CA LEU A 251 -1.23 9.02 14.28
C LEU A 251 -2.52 8.67 13.54
N VAL A 252 -2.43 7.92 12.44
CA VAL A 252 -3.63 7.44 11.72
C VAL A 252 -4.47 6.56 12.63
N PHE A 253 -3.85 5.60 13.33
CA PHE A 253 -4.57 4.74 14.27
C PHE A 253 -5.15 5.50 15.46
N GLN A 254 -4.43 6.49 16.00
CA GLN A 254 -4.92 7.30 17.12
C GLN A 254 -6.08 8.21 16.75
N LYS A 255 -6.15 8.70 15.53
CA LYS A 255 -7.24 9.58 15.05
C LYS A 255 -8.51 8.82 14.70
N ASN A 256 -8.39 7.58 14.27
CA ASN A 256 -9.53 6.72 13.93
C ASN A 256 -10.15 6.10 15.19
N THR A 257 -10.52 6.92 16.16
CA THR A 257 -11.04 6.48 17.46
C THR A 257 -12.52 6.15 17.49
N SER A 258 -13.27 6.31 16.43
CA SER A 258 -14.67 5.88 16.32
C SER A 258 -14.75 4.40 15.94
N PHE A 259 -14.49 3.56 16.92
CA PHE A 259 -14.18 2.13 16.81
C PHE A 259 -15.35 1.20 16.54
N GLU A 260 -16.50 1.67 16.21
CA GLU A 260 -17.56 0.78 15.76
C GLU A 260 -17.23 0.13 14.41
N TYR A 261 -16.39 0.79 13.62
CA TYR A 261 -15.94 0.29 12.32
C TYR A 261 -14.44 0.55 12.17
N THR A 262 -13.60 -0.45 12.46
CA THR A 262 -12.20 -0.38 12.02
C THR A 262 -12.21 -0.50 10.51
N GLU A 263 -11.99 0.61 9.87
CA GLU A 263 -11.96 0.69 8.42
C GLU A 263 -10.84 -0.21 7.88
N VAL A 264 -11.16 -0.99 6.86
CA VAL A 264 -10.20 -1.87 6.17
C VAL A 264 -8.98 -1.07 5.70
N GLU A 265 -9.17 0.22 5.41
CA GLU A 265 -8.14 1.18 5.04
C GLU A 265 -6.99 1.25 6.04
N THR A 266 -7.30 1.25 7.33
CA THR A 266 -6.26 1.33 8.37
C THR A 266 -5.56 0.00 8.60
N LEU A 267 -6.27 -1.12 8.41
CA LEU A 267 -5.70 -2.46 8.59
C LEU A 267 -4.54 -2.75 7.64
N TYR A 268 -4.56 -2.21 6.42
CA TYR A 268 -3.44 -2.33 5.49
C TYR A 268 -2.14 -1.76 6.05
N LEU A 269 -2.21 -0.69 6.85
CA LEU A 269 -1.03 -0.05 7.42
C LEU A 269 -0.31 -0.91 8.47
N LEU A 270 -1.02 -1.86 9.12
CA LEU A 270 -0.39 -2.83 10.03
C LEU A 270 0.66 -3.70 9.31
N THR A 271 0.43 -4.03 8.04
CA THR A 271 1.39 -4.82 7.25
C THR A 271 2.71 -4.07 7.06
N ILE A 272 2.65 -2.74 6.93
CA ILE A 272 3.84 -1.89 6.81
C ILE A 272 4.59 -1.79 8.15
N ILE A 273 3.88 -1.66 9.27
CA ILE A 273 4.50 -1.69 10.60
C ILE A 273 5.26 -2.99 10.81
N SER A 274 4.70 -4.14 10.42
CA SER A 274 5.38 -5.43 10.54
C SER A 274 6.69 -5.50 9.73
N GLU A 275 6.78 -4.73 8.63
CA GLU A 275 7.99 -4.65 7.80
C GLU A 275 9.08 -3.75 8.38
N LEU A 276 8.77 -2.84 9.31
CA LEU A 276 9.79 -1.99 9.94
C LEU A 276 10.71 -2.78 10.89
N GLY A 277 10.28 -3.95 11.36
CA GLY A 277 11.02 -4.81 12.26
C GLY A 277 10.59 -4.66 13.73
N LYS A 278 11.16 -5.53 14.60
CA LYS A 278 10.71 -5.70 16.00
C LYS A 278 10.72 -4.42 16.82
N ASN A 279 11.67 -3.51 16.57
CA ASN A 279 11.81 -2.26 17.34
C ASN A 279 10.68 -1.24 17.08
N TYR A 280 9.90 -1.44 16.03
CA TYR A 280 8.83 -0.55 15.62
C TYR A 280 7.45 -1.23 15.71
N GLN A 281 7.34 -2.34 16.42
CA GLN A 281 6.06 -2.96 16.67
C GLN A 281 5.24 -2.14 17.65
N PHE A 282 3.93 -2.05 17.43
CA PHE A 282 3.00 -1.50 18.40
C PHE A 282 3.07 -2.30 19.71
N SER A 283 2.89 -1.61 20.83
CA SER A 283 2.71 -2.28 22.12
C SER A 283 1.32 -2.94 22.20
N GLU A 284 1.18 -3.94 23.09
CA GLU A 284 -0.15 -4.52 23.37
C GLU A 284 -1.16 -3.46 23.82
N GLU A 285 -0.72 -2.48 24.60
CA GLU A 285 -1.55 -1.36 25.06
C GLU A 285 -2.06 -0.52 23.87
N LEU A 286 -1.19 -0.21 22.91
CA LEU A 286 -1.58 0.56 21.73
C LEU A 286 -2.54 -0.24 20.84
N ILE A 287 -2.31 -1.55 20.67
CA ILE A 287 -3.23 -2.44 19.95
C ILE A 287 -4.57 -2.49 20.68
N ASN A 288 -4.56 -2.68 22.00
CA ASN A 288 -5.81 -2.71 22.76
C ASN A 288 -6.53 -1.37 22.73
N LYS A 289 -5.81 -0.25 22.87
CA LYS A 289 -6.38 1.09 22.74
C LYS A 289 -7.08 1.29 21.41
N ASN A 290 -6.48 0.81 20.33
CA ASN A 290 -6.98 1.00 18.96
C ASN A 290 -8.08 0.00 18.59
N PHE A 291 -8.02 -1.24 19.07
CA PHE A 291 -8.93 -2.33 18.65
C PHE A 291 -9.81 -2.86 19.79
N ARG A 292 -9.65 -2.36 21.02
CA ARG A 292 -10.40 -2.77 22.22
C ARG A 292 -10.48 -4.28 22.41
N VAL A 293 -9.43 -5.00 22.07
CA VAL A 293 -9.40 -6.46 22.09
C VAL A 293 -9.75 -7.02 23.47
N PHE A 294 -9.33 -6.34 24.56
CA PHE A 294 -9.60 -6.77 25.95
C PHE A 294 -10.98 -6.37 26.45
N ASP A 295 -11.64 -5.38 25.84
CA ASP A 295 -12.94 -4.87 26.31
C ASP A 295 -14.11 -5.71 25.82
N ILE A 296 -13.89 -6.54 24.80
CA ILE A 296 -14.93 -7.34 24.14
C ILE A 296 -15.50 -8.43 25.08
N GLU A 297 -14.72 -8.85 26.08
CA GLU A 297 -15.23 -9.78 27.11
C GLU A 297 -16.24 -9.13 28.06
N LYS A 298 -16.14 -7.83 28.28
CA LYS A 298 -16.96 -7.07 29.22
C LYS A 298 -18.25 -6.54 28.59
N ASN A 299 -18.25 -6.26 27.28
CA ASN A 299 -19.38 -5.69 26.55
C ASN A 299 -19.86 -6.64 25.46
N SER A 300 -21.09 -7.12 25.57
CA SER A 300 -21.74 -8.02 24.60
C SER A 300 -21.84 -7.43 23.17
N ASN A 301 -21.73 -6.11 23.03
CA ASN A 301 -21.94 -5.39 21.77
C ASN A 301 -20.66 -5.04 20.98
N SER A 302 -19.46 -5.29 21.54
CA SER A 302 -18.22 -5.02 20.80
C SER A 302 -17.82 -6.23 19.97
N ASN A 303 -18.10 -6.18 18.69
CA ASN A 303 -17.85 -7.28 17.77
C ASN A 303 -16.71 -6.90 16.82
N LEU A 304 -15.50 -7.47 17.03
CA LEU A 304 -14.45 -7.32 16.02
C LEU A 304 -14.91 -8.00 14.73
N ASN A 305 -14.82 -7.28 13.62
CA ASN A 305 -15.10 -7.86 12.31
C ASN A 305 -14.02 -8.88 11.91
N TYR A 306 -14.35 -9.72 10.98
CA TYR A 306 -13.50 -10.77 10.44
C TYR A 306 -12.13 -10.23 9.95
N PHE A 307 -12.11 -9.13 9.19
CA PHE A 307 -10.86 -8.56 8.67
C PHE A 307 -9.93 -8.07 9.78
N THR A 308 -10.47 -7.49 10.85
CA THR A 308 -9.68 -7.05 12.00
C THR A 308 -9.05 -8.23 12.71
N ILE A 309 -9.81 -9.31 12.97
CA ILE A 309 -9.28 -10.52 13.60
C ILE A 309 -8.10 -11.08 12.79
N LEU A 310 -8.28 -11.28 11.49
CA LEU A 310 -7.23 -11.83 10.63
C LEU A 310 -6.01 -10.92 10.52
N SER A 311 -6.23 -9.61 10.39
CA SER A 311 -5.15 -8.64 10.29
C SER A 311 -4.33 -8.59 11.58
N LEU A 312 -4.97 -8.68 12.74
CA LEU A 312 -4.28 -8.74 14.03
C LEU A 312 -3.50 -10.05 14.18
N LEU A 313 -4.09 -11.21 13.83
CA LEU A 313 -3.37 -12.49 13.86
C LEU A 313 -2.14 -12.46 12.95
N PHE A 314 -2.28 -11.90 11.76
CA PHE A 314 -1.15 -11.74 10.83
C PHE A 314 -0.09 -10.79 11.37
N TYR A 315 -0.48 -9.73 12.06
CA TYR A 315 0.42 -8.75 12.64
C TYR A 315 1.22 -9.33 13.80
N ILE A 316 0.55 -9.99 14.76
CA ILE A 316 1.18 -10.54 15.96
C ILE A 316 2.03 -11.79 15.67
N LYS A 317 1.70 -12.54 14.61
CA LYS A 317 2.37 -13.80 14.26
C LYS A 317 2.50 -14.73 15.48
N ARG A 318 3.66 -15.38 15.67
CA ARG A 318 4.01 -16.20 16.83
C ARG A 318 4.90 -15.47 17.85
N ASP A 319 4.85 -14.13 17.87
CA ASP A 319 5.65 -13.37 18.82
C ASP A 319 5.03 -13.45 20.22
N ASN A 320 5.80 -13.94 21.18
CA ASN A 320 5.35 -14.13 22.58
C ASN A 320 4.99 -12.81 23.28
N LYS A 321 5.52 -11.69 22.76
CA LYS A 321 5.14 -10.34 23.24
C LYS A 321 3.63 -10.10 23.15
N PHE A 322 2.91 -10.80 22.28
CA PHE A 322 1.50 -10.62 22.02
C PHE A 322 0.63 -11.80 22.49
N ASP A 323 1.09 -12.61 23.43
CA ASP A 323 0.35 -13.79 23.89
C ASP A 323 -1.00 -13.42 24.52
N ASN A 324 -1.07 -12.29 25.25
CA ASN A 324 -2.32 -11.81 25.84
C ASN A 324 -3.33 -11.47 24.72
N ILE A 325 -2.91 -10.74 23.70
CA ILE A 325 -3.78 -10.40 22.55
C ILE A 325 -4.22 -11.67 21.83
N ARG A 326 -3.30 -12.61 21.57
CA ARG A 326 -3.62 -13.89 20.93
C ARG A 326 -4.68 -14.65 21.69
N ASN A 327 -4.53 -14.75 23.00
CA ASN A 327 -5.50 -15.44 23.87
C ASN A 327 -6.89 -14.78 23.83
N HIS A 328 -6.96 -13.45 23.84
CA HIS A 328 -8.22 -12.73 23.71
C HIS A 328 -8.85 -12.91 22.33
N LEU A 329 -8.05 -12.85 21.25
CA LEU A 329 -8.56 -13.14 19.90
C LEU A 329 -9.12 -14.57 19.79
N ARG A 330 -8.46 -15.57 20.41
CA ARG A 330 -8.99 -16.96 20.48
C ARG A 330 -10.33 -17.03 21.18
N LYS A 331 -10.52 -16.28 22.28
CA LYS A 331 -11.80 -16.21 22.98
C LYS A 331 -12.88 -15.57 22.13
N ILE A 332 -12.55 -14.47 21.41
CA ILE A 332 -13.46 -13.79 20.49
C ILE A 332 -13.87 -14.73 19.35
N ILE A 333 -12.92 -15.40 18.74
CA ILE A 333 -13.18 -16.38 17.68
C ILE A 333 -14.09 -17.51 18.20
N ASN A 334 -13.77 -18.07 19.37
CA ASN A 334 -14.60 -19.08 20.01
C ASN A 334 -16.04 -18.57 20.26
N LYS A 335 -16.22 -17.31 20.67
CA LYS A 335 -17.55 -16.73 20.88
C LYS A 335 -18.32 -16.59 19.57
N LYS A 336 -17.67 -16.13 18.50
CA LYS A 336 -18.29 -16.02 17.16
C LYS A 336 -18.80 -17.39 16.65
N PHE A 337 -18.06 -18.46 16.89
CA PHE A 337 -18.48 -19.80 16.48
C PHE A 337 -19.53 -20.47 17.40
N ASN A 338 -19.99 -19.81 18.50
CA ASN A 338 -21.18 -20.23 19.21
C ASN A 338 -22.47 -20.05 18.39
N THR A 339 -22.47 -19.06 17.50
CA THR A 339 -23.59 -18.68 16.62
C THR A 339 -23.22 -18.86 15.16
N PHE A 340 -22.44 -19.91 14.87
CA PHE A 340 -22.02 -20.20 13.49
C PHE A 340 -23.23 -20.47 12.60
N ALA A 341 -23.32 -19.72 11.51
CA ALA A 341 -24.35 -19.89 10.49
C ALA A 341 -23.69 -20.20 9.14
N PRO A 342 -23.93 -21.37 8.54
CA PRO A 342 -23.35 -21.71 7.24
C PRO A 342 -23.80 -20.78 6.10
N ASN A 343 -24.89 -20.08 6.28
CA ASN A 343 -25.45 -19.13 5.31
C ASN A 343 -24.86 -17.72 5.46
N ASP A 344 -24.09 -17.48 6.51
CA ASP A 344 -23.40 -16.22 6.73
C ASP A 344 -21.98 -16.25 6.14
N ALA A 345 -21.75 -15.45 5.11
CA ALA A 345 -20.46 -15.40 4.42
C ALA A 345 -19.30 -15.00 5.35
N GLU A 346 -19.51 -14.08 6.30
CA GLU A 346 -18.48 -13.66 7.24
C GLU A 346 -18.03 -14.84 8.13
N SER A 347 -18.96 -15.60 8.66
CA SER A 347 -18.69 -16.76 9.50
C SER A 347 -17.95 -17.86 8.74
N VAL A 348 -18.33 -18.12 7.49
CA VAL A 348 -17.68 -19.12 6.62
C VAL A 348 -16.27 -18.71 6.26
N PHE A 349 -16.03 -17.45 5.83
CA PHE A 349 -14.69 -16.98 5.52
C PHE A 349 -13.79 -16.96 6.76
N LEU A 350 -14.32 -16.53 7.91
CA LEU A 350 -13.56 -16.58 9.16
C LEU A 350 -13.16 -18.04 9.51
N LEU A 351 -14.07 -19.00 9.35
CA LEU A 351 -13.76 -20.41 9.59
C LEU A 351 -12.62 -20.91 8.71
N ILE A 352 -12.73 -20.70 7.40
CA ILE A 352 -11.72 -21.14 6.43
C ILE A 352 -10.35 -20.56 6.76
N ASP A 353 -10.30 -19.24 6.99
CA ASP A 353 -9.05 -18.56 7.28
C ASP A 353 -8.45 -18.97 8.63
N ILE A 354 -9.26 -19.21 9.66
CA ILE A 354 -8.79 -19.68 10.97
C ILE A 354 -8.27 -21.10 10.89
N LEU A 355 -8.92 -21.98 10.13
CA LEU A 355 -8.44 -23.36 9.92
C LEU A 355 -7.09 -23.44 9.20
N THR A 356 -6.73 -22.41 8.45
CA THR A 356 -5.44 -22.34 7.76
C THR A 356 -4.42 -21.44 8.47
N CYS A 357 -4.85 -20.56 9.38
CA CYS A 357 -3.99 -19.59 10.06
C CYS A 357 -2.99 -20.26 11.03
N PRO A 358 -1.67 -20.10 10.83
CA PRO A 358 -0.67 -20.68 11.74
C PRO A 358 -0.44 -19.85 13.00
N TYR A 359 -1.12 -18.72 13.17
CA TYR A 359 -0.85 -17.73 14.23
C TYR A 359 -1.90 -17.71 15.33
N VAL A 360 -2.89 -18.60 15.29
CA VAL A 360 -3.90 -18.76 16.35
C VAL A 360 -3.34 -19.41 17.61
N GLY A 361 -2.13 -19.95 17.58
CA GLY A 361 -1.38 -20.50 18.71
C GLY A 361 0.08 -20.09 18.68
N SER A 362 0.78 -20.27 19.78
CA SER A 362 2.23 -20.02 19.91
C SER A 362 3.06 -21.18 19.33
N SER A 363 2.52 -22.38 19.34
CA SER A 363 3.11 -23.60 18.77
C SER A 363 2.16 -24.30 17.78
N ASP A 364 2.68 -25.25 17.00
CA ASP A 364 1.87 -26.02 16.07
C ASP A 364 0.83 -26.88 16.80
N ASP A 365 1.19 -27.44 17.97
CA ASP A 365 0.26 -28.22 18.80
C ASP A 365 -0.91 -27.37 19.31
N GLU A 366 -0.66 -26.13 19.72
CA GLU A 366 -1.74 -25.24 20.15
C GLU A 366 -2.65 -24.83 18.99
N VAL A 367 -2.08 -24.61 17.81
CA VAL A 367 -2.83 -24.32 16.60
C VAL A 367 -3.75 -25.47 16.26
N GLU A 368 -3.24 -26.71 16.28
CA GLU A 368 -4.00 -27.90 15.97
C GLU A 368 -5.13 -28.17 16.97
N LYS A 369 -4.82 -28.09 18.27
CA LYS A 369 -5.83 -28.19 19.34
C LYS A 369 -6.94 -27.15 19.18
N PHE A 370 -6.58 -25.92 18.82
CA PHE A 370 -7.57 -24.86 18.64
C PHE A 370 -8.46 -25.13 17.44
N ARG A 371 -7.91 -25.57 16.31
CA ARG A 371 -8.66 -25.93 15.10
C ARG A 371 -9.64 -27.09 15.34
N LYS A 372 -9.20 -28.16 16.00
CA LYS A 372 -10.08 -29.28 16.39
C LYS A 372 -11.25 -28.79 17.23
N LYS A 373 -10.97 -27.96 18.25
CA LYS A 373 -12.00 -27.39 19.10
C LYS A 373 -13.03 -26.55 18.33
N ILE A 374 -12.61 -25.81 17.30
CA ILE A 374 -13.53 -25.03 16.46
C ILE A 374 -14.41 -25.95 15.62
N LEU A 375 -13.83 -26.98 14.99
CA LEU A 375 -14.57 -27.94 14.17
C LEU A 375 -15.58 -28.77 15.00
N GLU A 376 -15.21 -29.16 16.22
CA GLU A 376 -16.15 -29.81 17.16
C GLU A 376 -17.30 -28.87 17.53
N LYS A 377 -17.02 -27.59 17.74
CA LYS A 377 -18.02 -26.59 18.15
C LYS A 377 -19.08 -26.32 17.10
N ILE A 378 -18.68 -26.33 15.82
CA ILE A 378 -19.61 -26.16 14.69
C ILE A 378 -20.26 -27.49 14.26
N HIS A 379 -20.10 -28.56 15.05
CA HIS A 379 -20.61 -29.91 14.76
C HIS A 379 -20.11 -30.52 13.43
N PHE A 380 -18.90 -30.10 12.99
CA PHE A 380 -18.25 -30.72 11.84
C PHE A 380 -17.72 -32.11 12.16
N PHE A 381 -17.25 -32.32 13.39
CA PHE A 381 -16.89 -33.60 13.94
C PHE A 381 -17.95 -34.10 14.94
N ASP A 382 -18.37 -35.35 14.81
CA ASP A 382 -19.14 -35.98 15.83
C ASP A 382 -18.28 -36.35 17.06
N LYS A 383 -18.92 -36.47 18.23
CA LYS A 383 -18.22 -36.85 19.48
C LYS A 383 -17.44 -38.16 19.36
N ASN A 384 -17.84 -39.05 18.45
CA ASN A 384 -17.25 -40.36 18.23
C ASN A 384 -16.25 -40.38 17.07
N THR A 385 -15.97 -39.23 16.41
CA THR A 385 -15.00 -39.17 15.31
C THR A 385 -13.60 -39.51 15.83
N PRO A 386 -12.90 -40.51 15.27
CA PRO A 386 -11.56 -40.90 15.69
C PRO A 386 -10.57 -39.74 15.57
N GLU A 387 -9.62 -39.64 16.48
CA GLU A 387 -8.58 -38.59 16.43
C GLU A 387 -7.76 -38.65 15.14
N THR A 388 -7.50 -39.83 14.62
CA THR A 388 -6.80 -40.04 13.33
C THR A 388 -7.53 -39.40 12.17
N ASP A 389 -8.86 -39.42 12.16
CA ASP A 389 -9.67 -38.83 11.09
C ASP A 389 -9.72 -37.29 11.22
N LYS A 390 -9.78 -36.79 12.47
CA LYS A 390 -9.64 -35.34 12.74
C LYS A 390 -8.28 -34.82 12.27
N ASP A 391 -7.19 -35.55 12.55
CA ASP A 391 -5.84 -35.17 12.12
C ASP A 391 -5.68 -35.21 10.61
N ASN A 392 -6.22 -36.23 9.94
CA ASN A 392 -6.20 -36.34 8.49
C ASN A 392 -6.97 -35.19 7.84
N THR A 393 -8.15 -34.85 8.36
CA THR A 393 -8.95 -33.74 7.89
C THR A 393 -8.20 -32.42 8.04
N LEU A 394 -7.56 -32.15 9.20
CA LEU A 394 -6.77 -30.95 9.41
C LEU A 394 -5.56 -30.87 8.49
N LYS A 395 -4.90 -31.99 8.21
CA LYS A 395 -3.79 -32.06 7.24
C LYS A 395 -4.26 -31.72 5.83
N GLU A 396 -5.40 -32.29 5.42
CA GLU A 396 -5.98 -31.92 4.11
C GLU A 396 -6.32 -30.42 4.05
N LEU A 397 -7.02 -29.87 5.03
CA LEU A 397 -7.35 -28.45 5.10
C LEU A 397 -6.09 -27.57 5.08
N SER A 398 -5.01 -27.99 5.72
CA SER A 398 -3.75 -27.25 5.73
C SER A 398 -3.06 -27.18 4.37
N LYS A 399 -3.33 -28.12 3.45
CA LYS A 399 -2.80 -28.09 2.07
C LYS A 399 -3.39 -26.94 1.27
N TYR A 400 -4.60 -26.50 1.58
CA TYR A 400 -5.28 -25.40 0.91
C TYR A 400 -4.87 -24.02 1.44
N SER A 401 -4.06 -23.94 2.49
CA SER A 401 -3.62 -22.67 3.11
C SER A 401 -2.90 -21.71 2.17
N SER A 402 -2.32 -22.21 1.07
CA SER A 402 -1.65 -21.41 0.06
C SER A 402 -2.57 -20.88 -1.05
N ASN A 403 -3.79 -21.42 -1.16
CA ASN A 403 -4.73 -21.14 -2.25
C ASN A 403 -5.89 -20.22 -1.85
N TRP A 404 -6.00 -19.86 -0.57
CA TRP A 404 -7.06 -19.01 -0.05
C TRP A 404 -6.72 -17.51 -0.13
N PHE A 405 -7.66 -16.67 0.19
CA PHE A 405 -7.56 -15.20 0.18
C PHE A 405 -6.29 -14.67 0.83
N TYR A 406 -5.73 -15.44 1.76
CA TYR A 406 -4.56 -15.06 2.51
C TYR A 406 -3.54 -16.22 2.54
N SER A 407 -2.39 -16.02 1.93
CA SER A 407 -1.27 -16.91 2.11
C SER A 407 -0.54 -16.58 3.41
N TRP A 408 -0.74 -17.36 4.46
CA TRP A 408 -0.11 -17.15 5.75
C TRP A 408 1.39 -17.46 5.75
N LYS A 409 1.82 -18.38 4.90
CA LYS A 409 3.23 -18.79 4.74
C LYS A 409 3.79 -18.20 3.46
N ASN A 410 5.01 -17.70 3.50
CA ASN A 410 5.74 -17.17 2.34
C ASN A 410 5.12 -15.91 1.68
N ASN A 411 4.45 -15.08 2.45
CA ASN A 411 3.95 -13.81 1.94
C ASN A 411 5.11 -12.85 1.66
N ASP A 412 5.42 -12.70 0.39
CA ASP A 412 6.17 -11.55 -0.09
C ASP A 412 5.18 -10.39 -0.25
N LEU A 413 5.15 -9.50 0.76
CA LEU A 413 4.28 -8.32 0.75
C LEU A 413 4.47 -7.49 -0.52
N GLY A 414 5.69 -7.47 -1.08
CA GLY A 414 5.97 -6.78 -2.32
C GLY A 414 5.26 -7.38 -3.52
N LYS A 415 5.16 -8.71 -3.60
CA LYS A 415 4.39 -9.40 -4.64
C LYS A 415 2.91 -9.10 -4.48
N GLU A 416 2.37 -9.26 -3.27
CA GLU A 416 0.96 -8.99 -2.97
C GLU A 416 0.56 -7.53 -3.31
N LEU A 417 1.36 -6.56 -2.89
CA LEU A 417 1.12 -5.17 -3.21
C LEU A 417 1.22 -4.85 -4.71
N ASN A 418 2.07 -5.58 -5.46
CA ASN A 418 2.21 -5.38 -6.90
C ASN A 418 1.06 -6.01 -7.70
N THR A 419 0.47 -7.11 -7.23
CA THR A 419 -0.71 -7.75 -7.87
C THR A 419 -1.96 -6.90 -7.70
N LYS A 420 -2.05 -6.18 -6.58
CA LYS A 420 -3.13 -5.21 -6.36
C LYS A 420 -2.89 -3.97 -7.22
N ARG A 421 -3.25 -4.07 -8.48
CA ARG A 421 -3.33 -2.92 -9.37
C ARG A 421 -4.46 -2.03 -8.83
N GLY A 422 -4.09 -1.00 -8.06
CA GLY A 422 -4.98 0.14 -7.91
C GLY A 422 -5.37 0.55 -9.33
N HIS A 423 -6.67 0.74 -9.58
CA HIS A 423 -7.18 1.03 -10.90
C HIS A 423 -6.22 1.93 -11.65
N SER A 424 -5.75 1.45 -12.81
CA SER A 424 -4.90 2.24 -13.69
C SER A 424 -5.63 3.55 -13.92
N VAL A 425 -4.95 4.62 -13.63
CA VAL A 425 -5.47 5.94 -13.96
C VAL A 425 -5.57 6.00 -15.46
N TYR A 426 -6.78 6.16 -15.96
CA TYR A 426 -7.02 6.50 -17.35
C TYR A 426 -6.44 7.88 -17.65
#